data_7443461ab6a9198fe99fc4ea542950a3
#
_entry.id   7443461ab6a9198fe99fc4ea542950a3
#
_cell.length_a   1.000
_cell.length_b   1.000
_cell.length_c   1.000
_cell.angle_alpha   90.00
_cell.angle_beta   90.00
_cell.angle_gamma   90.00
#
_symmetry.space_group_name_H-M   'P 1'
#
loop_
_entity.id
_entity.type
_entity.pdbx_description
1 polymer ?
#
loop_
_entity_poly.entity_id
_entity_poly.type
_entity_poly.pdbx_seq_one_letter_code
_entity_poly.pdbx_strand_id
1 'polypeptide(L)'
;MFEWQKQIQIIVDEIDESIKQHQDEALTLHNLAQRLGYSEFYMTRKFKAISGMVFRDYLRYRKLAFALKEVRDSKKSMIEIAFSYGFSSHEAFTRAFKRMYGITPSQYRKNPKPVILRTKIHSFDRYFLGLGEIGMMKTTEDLKIYFVTIPAHQFLHIKNYESNGYWDFWQKQSLIAGQDQATICGLLDSIKGKLDDEGGSDTDSGSGQVMAYINDPQGRLCDWGFPRIECYGVRLPLDYQGDIPDLMTLTTIPEAEYLVFEHGPFNYEQENCSIEEQVEKAMAEFDFTETGYSYDTTTPGRIVYFYFNPERFWKYIRPVRKVSD
;
A
#
# COMPACT_ATOMS: atom_id res chain seq x y z
N MET A 1 8.12 24.99 2.14
CA MET A 1 8.44 23.64 1.60
C MET A 1 7.20 22.76 1.64
N PHE A 2 6.51 22.75 2.73
CA PHE A 2 5.28 22.00 3.03
C PHE A 2 4.13 22.24 2.04
N GLU A 3 3.81 23.51 1.74
CA GLU A 3 2.75 23.84 0.78
C GLU A 3 3.02 23.25 -0.62
N TRP A 4 4.27 23.20 -1.06
CA TRP A 4 4.62 22.59 -2.33
C TRP A 4 4.53 21.06 -2.32
N GLN A 5 4.80 20.41 -1.20
CA GLN A 5 4.60 18.98 -1.07
C GLN A 5 3.11 18.64 -1.21
N LYS A 6 2.22 19.42 -0.55
CA LYS A 6 0.77 19.31 -0.68
C LYS A 6 0.31 19.53 -2.13
N GLN A 7 0.80 20.59 -2.80
CA GLN A 7 0.45 20.86 -4.19
C GLN A 7 0.90 19.74 -5.13
N ILE A 8 2.09 19.19 -4.94
CA ILE A 8 2.57 18.07 -5.75
C ILE A 8 1.74 16.82 -5.47
N GLN A 9 1.30 16.57 -4.22
CA GLN A 9 0.41 15.44 -3.92
C GLN A 9 -0.91 15.56 -4.69
N ILE A 10 -1.55 16.72 -4.68
CA ILE A 10 -2.77 16.97 -5.46
C ILE A 10 -2.55 16.70 -6.95
N ILE A 11 -1.42 17.14 -7.51
CA ILE A 11 -1.08 16.91 -8.92
C ILE A 11 -0.90 15.42 -9.21
N VAL A 12 -0.23 14.66 -8.36
CA VAL A 12 -0.01 13.23 -8.61
C VAL A 12 -1.28 12.42 -8.42
N ASP A 13 -2.18 12.82 -7.52
CA ASP A 13 -3.50 12.23 -7.36
C ASP A 13 -4.36 12.46 -8.62
N GLU A 14 -4.36 13.68 -9.15
CA GLU A 14 -5.05 14.02 -10.40
C GLU A 14 -4.49 13.26 -11.62
N ILE A 15 -3.18 13.06 -11.69
CA ILE A 15 -2.55 12.26 -12.74
C ILE A 15 -3.11 10.85 -12.75
N ASP A 16 -3.14 10.19 -11.61
CA ASP A 16 -3.63 8.82 -11.51
C ASP A 16 -5.11 8.71 -11.88
N GLU A 17 -5.94 9.60 -11.35
CA GLU A 17 -7.37 9.60 -11.66
C GLU A 17 -7.62 9.83 -13.16
N SER A 18 -6.90 10.76 -13.77
CA SER A 18 -7.03 11.01 -15.21
C SER A 18 -6.54 9.83 -16.06
N ILE A 19 -5.49 9.12 -15.64
CA ILE A 19 -5.04 7.89 -16.31
C ILE A 19 -6.10 6.79 -16.19
N LYS A 20 -6.70 6.60 -15.01
CA LYS A 20 -7.80 5.62 -14.80
C LYS A 20 -8.97 5.88 -15.74
N GLN A 21 -9.33 7.15 -15.92
CA GLN A 21 -10.44 7.57 -16.77
C GLN A 21 -10.07 7.68 -18.26
N HIS A 22 -8.80 7.43 -18.63
CA HIS A 22 -8.27 7.65 -20.00
C HIS A 22 -8.50 9.10 -20.52
N GLN A 23 -8.40 10.09 -19.61
CA GLN A 23 -8.63 11.52 -19.89
C GLN A 23 -7.37 12.37 -19.69
N ASP A 24 -6.20 11.76 -19.77
CA ASP A 24 -4.93 12.38 -19.44
C ASP A 24 -4.29 13.20 -20.59
N GLU A 25 -4.95 13.33 -21.76
CA GLU A 25 -4.43 14.15 -22.86
C GLU A 25 -4.26 15.63 -22.48
N ALA A 26 -5.12 16.15 -21.61
CA ALA A 26 -5.04 17.52 -21.09
C ALA A 26 -4.00 17.72 -19.99
N LEU A 27 -3.42 16.64 -19.46
CA LEU A 27 -2.44 16.68 -18.38
C LEU A 27 -1.05 17.05 -18.90
N THR A 28 -0.85 18.33 -19.12
CA THR A 28 0.46 18.89 -19.44
C THR A 28 0.97 19.75 -18.31
N LEU A 29 2.30 19.82 -18.16
CA LEU A 29 2.89 20.72 -17.17
C LEU A 29 2.51 22.17 -17.42
N HIS A 30 2.33 22.54 -18.70
CA HIS A 30 1.84 23.86 -19.10
C HIS A 30 0.47 24.17 -18.51
N ASN A 31 -0.52 23.28 -18.72
CA ASN A 31 -1.87 23.48 -18.21
C ASN A 31 -1.92 23.53 -16.68
N LEU A 32 -1.13 22.69 -16.03
CA LEU A 32 -1.01 22.69 -14.56
C LEU A 32 -0.39 23.99 -14.05
N ALA A 33 0.67 24.46 -14.68
CA ALA A 33 1.33 25.71 -14.31
C ALA A 33 0.39 26.90 -14.47
N GLN A 34 -0.33 26.97 -15.59
CA GLN A 34 -1.33 28.02 -15.86
C GLN A 34 -2.42 28.04 -14.79
N ARG A 35 -2.99 26.87 -14.48
CA ARG A 35 -4.06 26.74 -13.47
C ARG A 35 -3.61 27.17 -12.08
N LEU A 36 -2.36 26.90 -11.71
CA LEU A 36 -1.80 27.23 -10.41
C LEU A 36 -1.18 28.62 -10.36
N GLY A 37 -1.17 29.37 -11.47
CA GLY A 37 -0.60 30.75 -11.52
C GLY A 37 0.91 30.80 -11.48
N TYR A 38 1.60 29.72 -11.90
CA TYR A 38 3.07 29.66 -11.92
C TYR A 38 3.61 29.55 -13.35
N SER A 39 4.88 29.89 -13.51
CA SER A 39 5.59 29.61 -14.77
C SER A 39 5.90 28.09 -14.89
N GLU A 40 5.89 27.59 -16.12
CA GLU A 40 6.22 26.19 -16.41
C GLU A 40 7.64 25.81 -15.94
N PHE A 41 8.58 26.75 -16.05
CA PHE A 41 9.94 26.57 -15.55
C PHE A 41 9.97 26.37 -14.02
N TYR A 42 9.23 27.17 -13.29
CA TYR A 42 9.15 27.06 -11.83
C TYR A 42 8.50 25.73 -11.41
N MET A 43 7.40 25.34 -12.07
CA MET A 43 6.73 24.06 -11.85
C MET A 43 7.66 22.86 -12.14
N THR A 44 8.42 22.90 -13.25
CA THR A 44 9.41 21.86 -13.57
C THR A 44 10.41 21.66 -12.44
N ARG A 45 10.95 22.75 -11.91
CA ARG A 45 11.91 22.68 -10.80
C ARG A 45 11.29 22.12 -9.52
N LYS A 46 10.10 22.60 -9.16
CA LYS A 46 9.40 22.17 -7.94
C LYS A 46 8.99 20.71 -8.02
N PHE A 47 8.39 20.31 -9.14
CA PHE A 47 8.01 18.92 -9.35
C PHE A 47 9.23 17.99 -9.27
N LYS A 48 10.32 18.31 -9.97
CA LYS A 48 11.55 17.52 -9.94
C LYS A 48 12.19 17.46 -8.54
N ALA A 49 12.21 18.59 -7.81
CA ALA A 49 12.81 18.65 -6.47
C ALA A 49 12.07 17.78 -5.46
N ILE A 50 10.76 17.61 -5.61
CA ILE A 50 9.90 16.85 -4.68
C ILE A 50 9.72 15.41 -5.14
N SER A 51 9.46 15.19 -6.44
CA SER A 51 9.21 13.86 -6.99
C SER A 51 10.46 13.07 -7.39
N GLY A 52 11.62 13.71 -7.41
CA GLY A 52 12.87 13.12 -7.87
C GLY A 52 13.00 13.00 -9.39
N MET A 53 11.97 13.35 -10.18
CA MET A 53 11.99 13.21 -11.64
C MET A 53 11.24 14.33 -12.36
N VAL A 54 11.44 14.44 -13.68
CA VAL A 54 10.68 15.41 -14.47
C VAL A 54 9.26 14.90 -14.72
N PHE A 55 8.30 15.83 -14.78
CA PHE A 55 6.88 15.55 -14.93
C PHE A 55 6.53 14.59 -16.08
N ARG A 56 7.12 14.82 -17.26
CA ARG A 56 6.88 13.95 -18.43
C ARG A 56 7.29 12.50 -18.21
N ASP A 57 8.39 12.26 -17.50
CA ASP A 57 8.86 10.91 -17.19
C ASP A 57 7.97 10.27 -16.12
N TYR A 58 7.56 11.03 -15.11
CA TYR A 58 6.62 10.58 -14.10
C TYR A 58 5.31 10.11 -14.75
N LEU A 59 4.68 10.97 -15.56
CA LEU A 59 3.43 10.64 -16.27
C LEU A 59 3.59 9.37 -17.13
N ARG A 60 4.69 9.27 -17.88
CA ARG A 60 4.97 8.08 -18.71
C ARG A 60 5.10 6.81 -17.87
N TYR A 61 5.77 6.88 -16.74
CA TYR A 61 5.96 5.72 -15.87
C TYR A 61 4.67 5.31 -15.17
N ARG A 62 3.84 6.27 -14.78
CA ARG A 62 2.51 5.97 -14.24
C ARG A 62 1.64 5.28 -15.29
N LYS A 63 1.57 5.80 -16.51
CA LYS A 63 0.88 5.15 -17.62
C LYS A 63 1.35 3.71 -17.87
N LEU A 64 2.65 3.47 -17.82
CA LEU A 64 3.21 2.12 -17.97
C LEU A 64 2.83 1.20 -16.81
N ALA A 65 2.72 1.72 -15.59
CA ALA A 65 2.29 0.93 -14.43
C ALA A 65 0.83 0.48 -14.56
N PHE A 66 -0.08 1.38 -14.98
CA PHE A 66 -1.48 1.02 -15.27
C PHE A 66 -1.56 0.04 -16.45
N ALA A 67 -0.87 0.33 -17.55
CA ALA A 67 -0.84 -0.52 -18.72
C ALA A 67 -0.29 -1.93 -18.43
N LEU A 68 0.67 -2.07 -17.52
CA LEU A 68 1.21 -3.37 -17.15
C LEU A 68 0.14 -4.25 -16.48
N LYS A 69 -0.65 -3.71 -15.56
CA LYS A 69 -1.77 -4.45 -14.95
C LYS A 69 -2.78 -4.88 -16.02
N GLU A 70 -3.10 -4.00 -16.96
CA GLU A 70 -4.02 -4.34 -18.05
C GLU A 70 -3.43 -5.37 -19.03
N VAL A 71 -2.12 -5.30 -19.31
CA VAL A 71 -1.40 -6.35 -20.08
C VAL A 71 -1.52 -7.70 -19.39
N ARG A 72 -1.37 -7.75 -18.08
CA ARG A 72 -1.43 -8.97 -17.27
C ARG A 72 -2.84 -9.54 -17.19
N ASP A 73 -3.83 -8.70 -16.90
CA ASP A 73 -5.14 -9.11 -16.40
C ASP A 73 -6.25 -9.09 -17.46
N SER A 74 -6.07 -8.38 -18.59
CA SER A 74 -7.08 -8.25 -19.63
C SER A 74 -6.81 -9.12 -20.86
N LYS A 75 -7.85 -9.32 -21.68
CA LYS A 75 -7.77 -9.96 -22.99
C LYS A 75 -7.58 -8.97 -24.13
N LYS A 76 -7.50 -7.66 -23.85
CA LYS A 76 -7.29 -6.62 -24.88
C LYS A 76 -5.99 -6.88 -25.66
N SER A 77 -5.99 -6.53 -26.93
CA SER A 77 -4.77 -6.59 -27.74
C SER A 77 -3.73 -5.59 -27.26
N MET A 78 -2.46 -5.83 -27.54
CA MET A 78 -1.37 -4.92 -27.16
C MET A 78 -1.50 -3.55 -27.83
N ILE A 79 -2.12 -3.51 -29.01
CA ILE A 79 -2.35 -2.26 -29.75
C ILE A 79 -3.47 -1.45 -29.08
N GLU A 80 -4.54 -2.08 -28.65
CA GLU A 80 -5.62 -1.44 -27.90
C GLU A 80 -5.09 -0.84 -26.61
N ILE A 81 -4.31 -1.61 -25.84
CA ILE A 81 -3.69 -1.13 -24.59
C ILE A 81 -2.76 0.06 -24.89
N ALA A 82 -1.92 -0.05 -25.92
CA ALA A 82 -1.02 1.04 -26.29
C ALA A 82 -1.77 2.37 -26.54
N PHE A 83 -2.85 2.32 -27.31
CA PHE A 83 -3.65 3.51 -27.61
C PHE A 83 -4.44 4.00 -26.40
N SER A 84 -4.98 3.12 -25.57
CA SER A 84 -5.69 3.50 -24.34
C SER A 84 -4.81 4.31 -23.37
N TYR A 85 -3.50 4.07 -23.39
CA TYR A 85 -2.53 4.81 -22.56
C TYR A 85 -1.75 5.90 -23.32
N GLY A 86 -2.27 6.31 -24.50
CA GLY A 86 -1.75 7.46 -25.26
C GLY A 86 -0.40 7.23 -25.91
N PHE A 87 -0.03 5.98 -26.21
CA PHE A 87 1.14 5.69 -27.04
C PHE A 87 0.79 5.80 -28.53
N SER A 88 1.67 6.44 -29.30
CA SER A 88 1.45 6.70 -30.74
C SER A 88 1.46 5.44 -31.60
N SER A 89 2.01 4.33 -31.11
CA SER A 89 1.99 3.04 -31.80
C SER A 89 2.29 1.88 -30.84
N HIS A 90 1.97 0.65 -31.27
CA HIS A 90 2.34 -0.58 -30.57
C HIS A 90 3.85 -0.70 -30.35
N GLU A 91 4.66 -0.28 -31.32
CA GLU A 91 6.13 -0.32 -31.24
C GLU A 91 6.65 0.68 -30.19
N ALA A 92 6.06 1.88 -30.14
CA ALA A 92 6.42 2.89 -29.13
C ALA A 92 6.11 2.39 -27.72
N PHE A 93 4.94 1.79 -27.52
CA PHE A 93 4.55 1.15 -26.28
C PHE A 93 5.50 0.00 -25.92
N THR A 94 5.75 -0.92 -26.84
CA THR A 94 6.63 -2.08 -26.61
C THR A 94 8.04 -1.67 -26.23
N ARG A 95 8.61 -0.64 -26.90
CA ARG A 95 9.93 -0.09 -26.54
C ARG A 95 9.93 0.54 -25.15
N ALA A 96 8.91 1.33 -24.82
CA ALA A 96 8.80 1.97 -23.51
C ALA A 96 8.65 0.94 -22.38
N PHE A 97 7.79 -0.04 -22.59
CA PHE A 97 7.54 -1.14 -21.65
C PHE A 97 8.80 -1.99 -21.42
N LYS A 98 9.48 -2.40 -22.51
CA LYS A 98 10.73 -3.19 -22.41
C LYS A 98 11.84 -2.39 -21.74
N ARG A 99 11.94 -1.07 -22.01
CA ARG A 99 12.93 -0.21 -21.33
C ARG A 99 12.68 -0.14 -19.83
N MET A 100 11.41 -0.10 -19.43
CA MET A 100 11.01 0.02 -18.02
C MET A 100 11.17 -1.29 -17.25
N TYR A 101 10.70 -2.39 -17.82
CA TYR A 101 10.55 -3.68 -17.14
C TYR A 101 11.50 -4.78 -17.62
N GLY A 102 12.35 -4.51 -18.62
CA GLY A 102 13.30 -5.49 -19.18
C GLY A 102 12.66 -6.56 -20.07
N ILE A 103 11.35 -6.62 -20.16
CA ILE A 103 10.57 -7.65 -20.87
C ILE A 103 9.54 -7.00 -21.77
N THR A 104 9.17 -7.65 -22.89
CA THR A 104 8.11 -7.12 -23.76
C THR A 104 6.71 -7.37 -23.16
N PRO A 105 5.68 -6.54 -23.53
CA PRO A 105 4.32 -6.77 -23.05
C PRO A 105 3.79 -8.16 -23.33
N SER A 106 4.04 -8.68 -24.53
CA SER A 106 3.57 -10.01 -24.93
C SER A 106 4.27 -11.14 -24.17
N GLN A 107 5.57 -10.99 -23.87
CA GLN A 107 6.30 -11.94 -23.01
C GLN A 107 5.79 -11.87 -21.59
N TYR A 108 5.57 -10.66 -21.06
CA TYR A 108 5.05 -10.46 -19.70
C TYR A 108 3.64 -11.08 -19.54
N ARG A 109 2.74 -10.91 -20.52
CA ARG A 109 1.41 -11.55 -20.51
C ARG A 109 1.47 -13.07 -20.43
N LYS A 110 2.43 -13.69 -21.16
CA LYS A 110 2.60 -15.15 -21.17
C LYS A 110 3.16 -15.69 -19.86
N ASN A 111 4.06 -14.96 -19.25
CA ASN A 111 4.72 -15.34 -18.01
C ASN A 111 4.94 -14.09 -17.14
N PRO A 112 3.90 -13.66 -16.41
CA PRO A 112 4.01 -12.51 -15.51
C PRO A 112 5.02 -12.79 -14.40
N LYS A 113 5.97 -11.87 -14.23
CA LYS A 113 6.98 -11.91 -13.17
C LYS A 113 6.86 -10.67 -12.30
N PRO A 114 7.26 -10.72 -11.01
CA PRO A 114 7.37 -9.52 -10.19
C PRO A 114 8.30 -8.49 -10.86
N VAL A 115 7.83 -7.27 -10.97
CA VAL A 115 8.60 -6.14 -11.52
C VAL A 115 8.36 -4.91 -10.66
N ILE A 116 9.33 -3.99 -10.62
CA ILE A 116 9.18 -2.74 -9.88
C ILE A 116 8.28 -1.80 -10.66
N LEU A 117 7.02 -1.68 -10.24
CA LEU A 117 6.11 -0.65 -10.74
C LEU A 117 6.53 0.72 -10.20
N ARG A 118 6.36 1.76 -11.00
CA ARG A 118 6.43 3.12 -10.48
C ARG A 118 5.09 3.43 -9.81
N THR A 119 5.05 3.25 -8.50
CA THR A 119 3.89 3.60 -7.68
C THR A 119 3.67 5.11 -7.64
N LYS A 120 2.51 5.54 -7.17
CA LYS A 120 2.22 6.95 -6.93
C LYS A 120 3.21 7.51 -5.90
N ILE A 121 3.72 8.71 -6.16
CA ILE A 121 4.61 9.37 -5.21
C ILE A 121 3.76 9.94 -4.07
N HIS A 122 4.16 9.64 -2.85
CA HIS A 122 3.64 10.26 -1.64
C HIS A 122 4.59 11.38 -1.23
N SER A 123 4.43 12.55 -1.86
CA SER A 123 5.24 13.74 -1.57
C SER A 123 4.83 14.45 -0.29
N PHE A 124 3.63 14.16 0.15
CA PHE A 124 3.00 14.70 1.32
C PHE A 124 2.36 13.58 2.10
N ASP A 125 2.90 13.34 3.26
CA ASP A 125 2.28 12.43 4.19
C ASP A 125 1.23 13.19 4.99
N ARG A 126 -0.03 12.89 4.71
CA ARG A 126 -1.16 13.50 5.39
C ARG A 126 -1.14 13.27 6.90
N TYR A 127 -0.47 12.20 7.36
CA TYR A 127 -0.29 11.91 8.78
C TYR A 127 0.40 13.05 9.54
N PHE A 128 1.40 13.69 8.95
CA PHE A 128 2.09 14.80 9.60
C PHE A 128 1.28 16.10 9.72
N LEU A 129 0.16 16.22 9.02
CA LEU A 129 -0.75 17.36 9.17
C LEU A 129 -1.60 17.25 10.44
N GLY A 130 -1.97 16.05 10.84
CA GLY A 130 -2.81 15.81 12.02
C GLY A 130 -2.12 16.09 13.35
N LEU A 131 -0.79 16.11 13.40
CA LEU A 131 -0.03 16.34 14.62
C LEU A 131 -0.07 17.79 15.15
N GLY A 132 -0.67 18.73 14.44
CA GLY A 132 -0.77 20.15 14.83
C GLY A 132 -2.18 20.63 15.20
N GLU A 133 -3.22 19.88 14.92
CA GLU A 133 -4.61 20.26 15.21
C GLU A 133 -5.24 19.23 16.14
N ILE A 134 -5.49 19.63 17.39
CA ILE A 134 -6.27 18.86 18.36
C ILE A 134 -7.70 18.79 17.84
N GLY A 135 -8.02 17.74 17.09
CA GLY A 135 -9.37 17.47 16.59
C GLY A 135 -10.31 17.10 17.74
N MET A 136 -11.56 17.56 17.66
CA MET A 136 -12.60 17.20 18.63
C MET A 136 -12.80 15.68 18.64
N MET A 137 -12.82 15.08 19.84
CA MET A 137 -13.14 13.68 20.05
C MET A 137 -14.50 13.35 19.43
N LYS A 138 -14.52 12.46 18.42
CA LYS A 138 -15.73 11.78 18.01
C LYS A 138 -16.00 10.57 18.92
N THR A 139 -17.27 10.31 19.14
CA THR A 139 -17.75 9.22 20.00
C THR A 139 -17.55 7.85 19.34
N THR A 140 -17.47 6.83 20.17
CA THR A 140 -17.24 5.39 19.84
C THR A 140 -18.30 4.75 18.91
N GLU A 141 -19.23 5.50 18.35
CA GLU A 141 -20.36 4.98 17.55
C GLU A 141 -19.96 4.37 16.21
N ASP A 142 -18.77 4.70 15.70
CA ASP A 142 -18.31 4.25 14.37
C ASP A 142 -17.33 3.05 14.40
N LEU A 143 -16.95 2.57 15.60
CA LEU A 143 -16.03 1.44 15.75
C LEU A 143 -16.79 0.10 15.70
N LYS A 144 -16.44 -0.73 14.72
CA LYS A 144 -16.95 -2.11 14.58
C LYS A 144 -15.96 -3.08 15.18
N ILE A 145 -16.46 -3.96 16.07
CA ILE A 145 -15.67 -5.02 16.70
C ILE A 145 -16.37 -6.36 16.43
N TYR A 146 -15.64 -7.30 15.82
CA TYR A 146 -16.21 -8.59 15.45
C TYR A 146 -15.15 -9.70 15.32
N PHE A 147 -15.56 -10.96 15.48
CA PHE A 147 -14.70 -12.10 15.30
C PHE A 147 -14.74 -12.61 13.85
N VAL A 148 -13.58 -13.06 13.34
CA VAL A 148 -13.46 -13.71 12.04
C VAL A 148 -12.50 -14.89 12.11
N THR A 149 -12.72 -15.88 11.25
CA THR A 149 -11.72 -16.92 10.98
C THR A 149 -11.00 -16.56 9.69
N ILE A 150 -9.68 -16.43 9.74
CA ILE A 150 -8.86 -16.23 8.56
C ILE A 150 -8.27 -17.58 8.17
N PRO A 151 -8.58 -18.09 6.95
CA PRO A 151 -8.03 -19.33 6.45
C PRO A 151 -6.50 -19.32 6.35
N ALA A 152 -5.90 -20.50 6.33
CA ALA A 152 -4.48 -20.64 6.07
C ALA A 152 -4.11 -20.01 4.72
N HIS A 153 -2.99 -19.29 4.69
CA HIS A 153 -2.54 -18.55 3.51
C HIS A 153 -1.02 -18.36 3.51
N GLN A 154 -0.48 -17.92 2.40
CA GLN A 154 0.91 -17.48 2.31
C GLN A 154 0.97 -15.97 2.60
N PHE A 155 2.03 -15.55 3.29
CA PHE A 155 2.36 -14.13 3.48
C PHE A 155 3.71 -13.84 2.87
N LEU A 156 3.72 -13.07 1.79
CA LEU A 156 4.93 -12.60 1.11
C LEU A 156 5.30 -11.23 1.65
N HIS A 157 6.47 -11.11 2.27
CA HIS A 157 6.81 -9.92 3.04
C HIS A 157 8.32 -9.65 3.11
N ILE A 158 8.64 -8.41 3.43
CA ILE A 158 9.91 -8.01 4.04
C ILE A 158 9.71 -7.88 5.54
N LYS A 159 10.80 -7.95 6.32
CA LYS A 159 10.76 -7.88 7.79
C LYS A 159 11.84 -6.97 8.36
N ASN A 160 11.57 -6.40 9.52
CA ASN A 160 12.52 -5.62 10.32
C ASN A 160 12.40 -5.98 11.79
N TYR A 161 13.51 -6.31 12.42
CA TYR A 161 13.57 -6.69 13.84
C TYR A 161 13.74 -5.47 14.78
N GLU A 162 14.22 -4.36 14.24
CA GLU A 162 14.61 -3.18 15.00
C GLU A 162 13.59 -2.05 14.96
N SER A 163 12.58 -2.16 14.09
CA SER A 163 11.60 -1.09 13.90
C SER A 163 10.55 -1.04 14.99
N ASN A 164 9.94 0.14 15.13
CA ASN A 164 8.87 0.42 16.08
C ASN A 164 7.78 1.27 15.45
N GLY A 165 6.88 0.60 14.72
CA GLY A 165 5.78 1.22 14.02
C GLY A 165 6.12 1.57 12.57
N TYR A 166 5.09 1.96 11.83
CA TYR A 166 5.10 2.11 10.37
C TYR A 166 6.20 3.05 9.87
N TRP A 167 6.38 4.21 10.51
CA TRP A 167 7.33 5.24 10.07
C TRP A 167 8.78 4.82 10.30
N ASP A 168 9.06 4.30 11.50
CA ASP A 168 10.38 3.80 11.86
C ASP A 168 10.76 2.57 11.00
N PHE A 169 9.77 1.72 10.68
CA PHE A 169 9.96 0.61 9.75
C PHE A 169 10.50 1.11 8.40
N TRP A 170 9.81 2.05 7.75
CA TRP A 170 10.24 2.55 6.46
C TRP A 170 11.52 3.36 6.51
N GLN A 171 11.76 4.11 7.58
CA GLN A 171 13.01 4.83 7.78
C GLN A 171 14.20 3.86 7.83
N LYS A 172 14.10 2.79 8.63
CA LYS A 172 15.16 1.78 8.75
C LYS A 172 15.30 0.92 7.50
N GLN A 173 14.19 0.56 6.88
CA GLN A 173 14.17 -0.26 5.69
C GLN A 173 14.84 0.45 4.50
N SER A 174 14.64 1.75 4.38
CA SER A 174 15.27 2.57 3.31
C SER A 174 16.79 2.66 3.40
N LEU A 175 17.39 2.29 4.54
CA LEU A 175 18.84 2.19 4.68
C LEU A 175 19.42 0.92 4.05
N ILE A 176 18.56 -0.05 3.73
CA ILE A 176 18.95 -1.31 3.09
C ILE A 176 18.79 -1.15 1.57
N ALA A 177 19.85 -1.44 0.82
CA ALA A 177 19.84 -1.28 -0.63
C ALA A 177 18.70 -2.08 -1.29
N GLY A 178 17.88 -1.41 -2.10
CA GLY A 178 16.76 -2.01 -2.81
C GLY A 178 15.52 -2.29 -1.95
N GLN A 179 15.50 -1.85 -0.69
CA GLN A 179 14.37 -2.06 0.21
C GLN A 179 13.66 -0.75 0.62
N ASP A 180 13.85 0.31 -0.13
CA ASP A 180 13.06 1.52 0.04
C ASP A 180 11.58 1.28 -0.29
N GLN A 181 10.72 2.13 0.30
CA GLN A 181 9.27 1.98 0.19
C GLN A 181 8.79 1.89 -1.27
N ALA A 182 9.30 2.75 -2.16
CA ALA A 182 8.86 2.77 -3.55
C ALA A 182 9.22 1.47 -4.29
N THR A 183 10.39 0.90 -4.00
CA THR A 183 10.84 -0.37 -4.58
C THR A 183 9.99 -1.53 -4.08
N ILE A 184 9.81 -1.64 -2.77
CA ILE A 184 9.03 -2.75 -2.16
C ILE A 184 7.56 -2.67 -2.55
N CYS A 185 6.92 -1.51 -2.40
CA CYS A 185 5.53 -1.35 -2.82
C CYS A 185 5.33 -1.64 -4.32
N GLY A 186 6.28 -1.22 -5.16
CA GLY A 186 6.23 -1.51 -6.60
C GLY A 186 6.35 -3.00 -6.92
N LEU A 187 7.18 -3.76 -6.20
CA LEU A 187 7.28 -5.21 -6.34
C LEU A 187 5.98 -5.89 -5.91
N LEU A 188 5.48 -5.59 -4.70
CA LEU A 188 4.26 -6.17 -4.15
C LEU A 188 3.04 -5.85 -5.04
N ASP A 189 2.98 -4.65 -5.60
CA ASP A 189 1.89 -4.21 -6.48
C ASP A 189 1.85 -4.98 -7.79
N SER A 190 3.00 -5.44 -8.29
CA SER A 190 3.09 -6.23 -9.51
C SER A 190 2.59 -7.67 -9.37
N ILE A 191 2.47 -8.20 -8.14
CA ILE A 191 2.09 -9.59 -7.88
C ILE A 191 0.60 -9.78 -8.16
N LYS A 192 0.27 -10.85 -8.88
CA LYS A 192 -1.10 -11.24 -9.19
C LYS A 192 -1.66 -12.20 -8.15
N GLY A 193 -2.97 -12.09 -7.91
CA GLY A 193 -3.72 -13.05 -7.08
C GLY A 193 -3.55 -12.80 -5.58
N LYS A 194 -3.26 -11.56 -5.19
CA LYS A 194 -3.32 -11.15 -3.78
C LYS A 194 -4.73 -11.35 -3.23
N LEU A 195 -4.85 -11.88 -2.01
CA LEU A 195 -6.15 -12.17 -1.38
C LEU A 195 -6.94 -10.89 -1.05
N ASP A 196 -6.24 -9.79 -0.80
CA ASP A 196 -6.83 -8.49 -0.45
C ASP A 196 -6.96 -7.55 -1.66
N ASP A 197 -6.69 -8.05 -2.86
CA ASP A 197 -6.83 -7.29 -4.10
C ASP A 197 -8.29 -7.36 -4.55
N GLU A 198 -9.08 -6.37 -4.20
CA GLU A 198 -10.51 -6.30 -4.52
C GLU A 198 -10.77 -5.97 -6.00
N GLY A 199 -10.06 -6.65 -6.90
CA GLY A 199 -10.30 -6.56 -8.35
C GLY A 199 -9.95 -5.20 -8.96
N GLY A 200 -9.21 -4.39 -8.23
CA GLY A 200 -8.85 -3.06 -8.68
C GLY A 200 -7.71 -3.08 -9.68
N SER A 201 -7.90 -2.39 -10.79
CA SER A 201 -6.83 -1.85 -11.62
C SER A 201 -6.05 -0.75 -10.87
N ASP A 202 -6.19 -0.67 -9.56
CA ASP A 202 -5.64 0.39 -8.76
C ASP A 202 -4.13 0.24 -8.64
N THR A 203 -3.42 1.22 -9.16
CA THR A 203 -1.97 1.31 -9.06
C THR A 203 -1.53 2.19 -7.89
N ASP A 204 -2.45 2.50 -6.98
CA ASP A 204 -2.09 3.15 -5.74
C ASP A 204 -1.21 2.21 -4.92
N SER A 205 -0.14 2.75 -4.41
CA SER A 205 0.71 2.03 -3.46
C SER A 205 -0.14 1.60 -2.27
N GLY A 206 -0.11 0.32 -1.95
CA GLY A 206 -0.84 -0.22 -0.82
C GLY A 206 -2.11 -0.99 -1.15
N SER A 207 -2.51 -1.11 -2.44
CA SER A 207 -3.60 -2.02 -2.81
C SER A 207 -3.26 -3.46 -2.41
N GLY A 208 -4.03 -4.03 -1.49
CA GLY A 208 -3.79 -5.36 -0.93
C GLY A 208 -2.50 -5.50 -0.12
N GLN A 209 -1.75 -4.42 0.10
CA GLN A 209 -0.55 -4.43 0.93
C GLN A 209 -0.91 -4.14 2.39
N VAL A 210 -0.18 -4.78 3.30
CA VAL A 210 -0.51 -4.73 4.72
C VAL A 210 0.74 -4.67 5.58
N MET A 211 0.69 -3.82 6.61
CA MET A 211 1.62 -3.89 7.72
C MET A 211 1.23 -5.04 8.64
N ALA A 212 2.19 -5.80 9.09
CA ALA A 212 1.96 -6.96 9.93
C ALA A 212 2.97 -7.06 11.06
N TYR A 213 2.53 -7.65 12.17
CA TYR A 213 3.33 -7.82 13.37
C TYR A 213 3.31 -9.30 13.73
N ILE A 214 4.43 -9.99 13.53
CA ILE A 214 4.54 -11.43 13.78
C ILE A 214 5.09 -11.64 15.19
N ASN A 215 4.42 -12.51 15.97
CA ASN A 215 4.95 -12.99 17.23
C ASN A 215 6.19 -13.86 16.95
N ASP A 216 7.36 -13.30 17.17
CA ASP A 216 8.65 -13.97 16.94
C ASP A 216 9.52 -13.81 18.19
N PRO A 217 10.05 -14.93 18.77
CA PRO A 217 10.90 -14.87 19.96
C PRO A 217 12.17 -14.00 19.80
N GLN A 218 12.62 -13.76 18.58
CA GLN A 218 13.75 -12.87 18.29
C GLN A 218 13.34 -11.40 18.17
N GLY A 219 12.04 -11.13 18.19
CA GLY A 219 11.48 -9.80 18.07
C GLY A 219 11.60 -8.98 19.36
N ARG A 220 11.19 -7.73 19.27
CA ARG A 220 11.15 -6.82 20.41
C ARG A 220 9.83 -6.94 21.15
N LEU A 221 9.89 -7.04 22.49
CA LEU A 221 8.69 -7.02 23.33
C LEU A 221 7.92 -5.71 23.10
N CYS A 222 6.62 -5.81 22.87
CA CYS A 222 5.71 -4.70 22.65
C CYS A 222 4.61 -4.66 23.72
N ASP A 223 3.86 -3.55 23.75
CA ASP A 223 2.78 -3.29 24.71
C ASP A 223 1.61 -4.30 24.59
N TRP A 224 1.56 -5.05 23.49
CA TRP A 224 0.58 -6.11 23.29
C TRP A 224 0.92 -7.42 23.98
N GLY A 225 2.04 -7.48 24.73
CA GLY A 225 2.42 -8.61 25.58
C GLY A 225 3.13 -9.75 24.86
N PHE A 226 3.67 -9.54 23.65
CA PHE A 226 4.49 -10.53 22.94
C PHE A 226 5.69 -9.88 22.24
N PRO A 227 6.77 -10.63 21.99
CA PRO A 227 7.86 -10.16 21.16
C PRO A 227 7.42 -10.15 19.68
N ARG A 228 7.61 -9.03 19.00
CA ARG A 228 7.18 -8.86 17.62
C ARG A 228 8.30 -8.48 16.68
N ILE A 229 8.23 -8.98 15.46
CA ILE A 229 8.90 -8.40 14.30
C ILE A 229 7.88 -7.67 13.44
N GLU A 230 8.32 -6.61 12.81
CA GLU A 230 7.48 -5.83 11.92
C GLU A 230 7.70 -6.25 10.47
N CYS A 231 6.61 -6.44 9.73
CA CYS A 231 6.61 -6.94 8.38
C CYS A 231 5.73 -6.07 7.50
N TYR A 232 6.10 -5.97 6.23
CA TYR A 232 5.24 -5.33 5.22
C TYR A 232 5.14 -6.23 4.00
N GLY A 233 3.92 -6.53 3.55
CA GLY A 233 3.74 -7.52 2.50
C GLY A 233 2.31 -7.65 2.00
N VAL A 234 2.06 -8.79 1.34
CA VAL A 234 0.74 -9.15 0.78
C VAL A 234 0.37 -10.57 1.16
N ARG A 235 -0.93 -10.81 1.35
CA ARG A 235 -1.46 -12.15 1.54
C ARG A 235 -1.73 -12.82 0.19
N LEU A 236 -1.35 -14.09 0.07
CA LEU A 236 -1.47 -14.88 -1.15
C LEU A 236 -2.19 -16.20 -0.85
N PRO A 237 -2.82 -16.81 -1.85
CA PRO A 237 -3.40 -18.15 -1.71
C PRO A 237 -2.36 -19.16 -1.23
N LEU A 238 -2.81 -20.17 -0.50
CA LEU A 238 -1.94 -21.21 0.05
C LEU A 238 -1.19 -21.98 -1.05
N ASP A 239 -1.79 -22.13 -2.21
CA ASP A 239 -1.27 -22.80 -3.41
C ASP A 239 -0.55 -21.83 -4.38
N TYR A 240 -0.14 -20.67 -3.92
CA TYR A 240 0.58 -19.70 -4.75
C TYR A 240 1.85 -20.31 -5.38
N GLN A 241 1.96 -20.19 -6.71
CA GLN A 241 3.06 -20.76 -7.52
C GLN A 241 3.82 -19.68 -8.31
N GLY A 242 3.60 -18.40 -8.01
CA GLY A 242 4.31 -17.31 -8.67
C GLY A 242 5.75 -17.15 -8.18
N ASP A 243 6.53 -16.37 -8.94
CA ASP A 243 7.90 -16.05 -8.57
C ASP A 243 7.94 -15.23 -7.27
N ILE A 244 8.91 -15.54 -6.42
CA ILE A 244 9.17 -14.81 -5.17
C ILE A 244 10.38 -13.90 -5.40
N PRO A 245 10.26 -12.57 -5.16
CA PRO A 245 11.41 -11.67 -5.23
C PRO A 245 12.49 -12.06 -4.20
N ASP A 246 13.76 -12.00 -4.60
CA ASP A 246 14.92 -12.38 -3.74
C ASP A 246 14.97 -11.62 -2.40
N LEU A 247 14.42 -10.39 -2.37
CA LEU A 247 14.38 -9.54 -1.18
C LEU A 247 13.27 -9.93 -0.19
N MET A 248 12.39 -10.85 -0.54
CA MET A 248 11.18 -11.16 0.22
C MET A 248 11.19 -12.59 0.77
N THR A 249 10.47 -12.77 1.84
CA THR A 249 10.23 -14.07 2.46
C THR A 249 8.78 -14.48 2.24
N LEU A 250 8.55 -15.73 1.86
CA LEU A 250 7.23 -16.35 1.83
C LEU A 250 7.06 -17.21 3.07
N THR A 251 6.05 -16.89 3.89
CA THR A 251 5.75 -17.62 5.13
C THR A 251 4.33 -18.16 5.09
N THR A 252 4.16 -19.43 5.41
CA THR A 252 2.83 -20.03 5.57
C THR A 252 2.24 -19.62 6.91
N ILE A 253 1.08 -18.97 6.88
CA ILE A 253 0.32 -18.57 8.06
C ILE A 253 -0.82 -19.58 8.22
N PRO A 254 -0.91 -20.31 9.35
CA PRO A 254 -1.99 -21.26 9.57
C PRO A 254 -3.32 -20.53 9.81
N GLU A 255 -4.42 -21.24 9.56
CA GLU A 255 -5.75 -20.78 9.93
C GLU A 255 -5.81 -20.38 11.39
N ALA A 256 -6.49 -19.29 11.69
CA ALA A 256 -6.70 -18.83 13.05
C ALA A 256 -7.96 -17.97 13.19
N GLU A 257 -8.43 -17.85 14.43
CA GLU A 257 -9.48 -16.94 14.81
C GLU A 257 -8.90 -15.60 15.21
N TYR A 258 -9.60 -14.53 14.83
CA TYR A 258 -9.16 -13.16 15.02
C TYR A 258 -10.28 -12.28 15.53
N LEU A 259 -9.92 -11.28 16.32
CA LEU A 259 -10.77 -10.15 16.70
C LEU A 259 -10.38 -8.94 15.86
N VAL A 260 -11.36 -8.39 15.16
CA VAL A 260 -11.20 -7.23 14.28
C VAL A 260 -11.70 -5.99 14.98
N PHE A 261 -10.90 -4.93 14.91
CA PHE A 261 -11.26 -3.57 15.29
C PHE A 261 -11.20 -2.71 14.05
N GLU A 262 -12.34 -2.24 13.58
CA GLU A 262 -12.47 -1.51 12.32
C GLU A 262 -13.21 -0.20 12.54
N HIS A 263 -12.60 0.89 12.15
CA HIS A 263 -13.19 2.23 12.13
C HIS A 263 -13.10 2.82 10.72
N GLY A 264 -14.17 3.41 10.24
CA GLY A 264 -14.16 4.12 8.96
C GLY A 264 -15.39 3.85 8.07
N PRO A 265 -15.51 4.57 6.95
CA PRO A 265 -14.56 5.56 6.42
C PRO A 265 -14.44 6.81 7.30
N PHE A 266 -13.37 7.59 7.13
CA PHE A 266 -13.09 8.77 7.96
C PHE A 266 -12.35 9.86 7.19
N ASN A 267 -12.43 11.09 7.70
CA ASN A 267 -11.66 12.20 7.15
C ASN A 267 -10.24 12.17 7.70
N TYR A 268 -9.29 11.75 6.88
CA TYR A 268 -7.89 11.59 7.26
C TYR A 268 -7.27 12.89 7.82
N GLU A 269 -7.59 14.04 7.22
CA GLU A 269 -7.00 15.32 7.61
C GLU A 269 -7.49 15.80 9.00
N GLN A 270 -8.70 15.41 9.38
CA GLN A 270 -9.35 15.90 10.59
C GLN A 270 -9.39 14.87 11.72
N GLU A 271 -9.43 13.59 11.40
CA GLU A 271 -9.79 12.54 12.35
C GLU A 271 -8.68 11.50 12.61
N ASN A 272 -7.60 11.52 11.85
CA ASN A 272 -6.59 10.46 11.88
C ASN A 272 -6.07 10.12 13.30
N CYS A 273 -5.60 11.11 14.06
CA CYS A 273 -5.07 10.88 15.41
C CYS A 273 -6.15 10.36 16.37
N SER A 274 -7.37 10.91 16.28
CA SER A 274 -8.45 10.49 17.18
C SER A 274 -8.92 9.06 16.90
N ILE A 275 -8.85 8.60 15.64
CA ILE A 275 -9.21 7.24 15.26
C ILE A 275 -8.17 6.24 15.74
N GLU A 276 -6.88 6.54 15.56
CA GLU A 276 -5.79 5.73 16.09
C GLU A 276 -5.97 5.51 17.61
N GLU A 277 -6.12 6.60 18.37
CA GLU A 277 -6.32 6.54 19.81
C GLU A 277 -7.58 5.74 20.20
N GLN A 278 -8.69 5.92 19.49
CA GLN A 278 -9.94 5.19 19.76
C GLN A 278 -9.78 3.69 19.51
N VAL A 279 -9.17 3.30 18.39
CA VAL A 279 -8.95 1.89 18.06
C VAL A 279 -7.99 1.25 19.02
N GLU A 280 -6.88 1.91 19.36
CA GLU A 280 -5.91 1.40 20.34
C GLU A 280 -6.52 1.24 21.74
N LYS A 281 -7.30 2.22 22.18
CA LYS A 281 -8.04 2.15 23.43
C LYS A 281 -9.04 0.99 23.43
N ALA A 282 -9.81 0.82 22.37
CA ALA A 282 -10.76 -0.28 22.26
C ALA A 282 -10.07 -1.65 22.27
N MET A 283 -8.89 -1.78 21.65
CA MET A 283 -8.09 -3.00 21.72
C MET A 283 -7.57 -3.28 23.13
N ALA A 284 -7.16 -2.25 23.87
CA ALA A 284 -6.63 -2.39 25.22
C ALA A 284 -7.73 -2.71 26.26
N GLU A 285 -8.91 -2.12 26.10
CA GLU A 285 -10.02 -2.20 27.04
C GLU A 285 -11.07 -3.28 26.67
N PHE A 286 -10.84 -4.08 25.60
CA PHE A 286 -11.81 -5.07 25.17
C PHE A 286 -12.07 -6.12 26.24
N ASP A 287 -13.35 -6.26 26.62
CA ASP A 287 -13.78 -7.23 27.63
C ASP A 287 -14.06 -8.61 27.01
N PHE A 288 -13.22 -9.57 27.38
CA PHE A 288 -13.34 -10.96 26.94
C PHE A 288 -14.23 -11.84 27.82
N THR A 289 -14.76 -11.34 28.93
CA THR A 289 -15.38 -12.12 30.02
C THR A 289 -16.46 -13.11 29.53
N GLU A 290 -17.28 -12.70 28.56
CA GLU A 290 -18.38 -13.55 28.04
C GLU A 290 -18.08 -14.16 26.67
N THR A 291 -16.89 -13.95 26.11
CA THR A 291 -16.58 -14.35 24.73
C THR A 291 -16.03 -15.76 24.62
N GLY A 292 -15.47 -16.31 25.68
CA GLY A 292 -14.73 -17.58 25.65
C GLY A 292 -13.36 -17.49 24.95
N TYR A 293 -12.87 -16.28 24.68
CA TYR A 293 -11.60 -16.02 24.00
C TYR A 293 -10.64 -15.18 24.85
N SER A 294 -9.39 -15.14 24.43
CA SER A 294 -8.38 -14.19 24.86
C SER A 294 -7.46 -13.87 23.69
N TYR A 295 -6.69 -12.79 23.76
CA TYR A 295 -5.63 -12.55 22.77
C TYR A 295 -4.61 -13.70 22.77
N ASP A 296 -4.25 -14.18 21.58
CA ASP A 296 -3.17 -15.16 21.43
C ASP A 296 -1.82 -14.47 21.38
N THR A 297 -1.25 -14.23 22.55
CA THR A 297 0.06 -13.59 22.72
C THR A 297 1.19 -14.60 22.90
N THR A 298 0.88 -15.88 22.99
CA THR A 298 1.84 -16.93 23.38
C THR A 298 2.25 -17.86 22.25
N THR A 299 1.46 -17.94 21.17
CA THR A 299 1.76 -18.84 20.06
C THR A 299 2.73 -18.17 19.09
N PRO A 300 3.97 -18.67 18.92
CA PRO A 300 4.91 -18.14 17.94
C PRO A 300 4.36 -18.21 16.52
N GLY A 301 4.69 -17.25 15.69
CA GLY A 301 4.23 -17.16 14.30
C GLY A 301 2.80 -16.59 14.13
N ARG A 302 2.06 -16.33 15.22
CA ARG A 302 0.80 -15.58 15.12
C ARG A 302 1.06 -14.18 14.60
N ILE A 303 0.13 -13.69 13.81
CA ILE A 303 0.28 -12.43 13.08
C ILE A 303 -0.87 -11.49 13.41
N VAL A 304 -0.55 -10.24 13.67
CA VAL A 304 -1.50 -9.13 13.73
C VAL A 304 -1.41 -8.39 12.41
N TYR A 305 -2.53 -8.13 11.75
CA TYR A 305 -2.58 -7.33 10.54
C TYR A 305 -3.08 -5.92 10.85
N PHE A 306 -2.47 -4.93 10.20
CA PHE A 306 -2.89 -3.54 10.24
C PHE A 306 -3.13 -3.04 8.82
N TYR A 307 -4.39 -2.73 8.51
CA TYR A 307 -4.82 -2.16 7.25
C TYR A 307 -5.20 -0.71 7.43
N PHE A 308 -4.72 0.11 6.53
CA PHE A 308 -4.98 1.54 6.54
C PHE A 308 -5.46 2.01 5.17
N ASN A 309 -6.69 2.48 5.11
CA ASN A 309 -7.26 3.16 3.97
C ASN A 309 -8.33 4.16 4.45
N PRO A 310 -8.07 5.48 4.44
CA PRO A 310 -9.00 6.49 4.98
C PRO A 310 -10.37 6.49 4.31
N GLU A 311 -10.46 6.15 3.03
CA GLU A 311 -11.73 6.07 2.30
C GLU A 311 -12.59 4.87 2.74
N ARG A 312 -11.98 3.92 3.45
CA ARG A 312 -12.62 2.67 3.86
C ARG A 312 -12.50 2.41 5.35
N PHE A 313 -11.29 2.33 5.91
CA PHE A 313 -11.09 1.94 7.30
C PHE A 313 -9.67 2.23 7.84
N TRP A 314 -9.57 2.29 9.16
CA TRP A 314 -8.42 1.97 10.01
C TRP A 314 -8.74 0.66 10.70
N LYS A 315 -7.96 -0.41 10.45
CA LYS A 315 -8.34 -1.74 10.87
C LYS A 315 -7.16 -2.54 11.44
N TYR A 316 -7.30 -2.96 12.69
CA TYR A 316 -6.46 -3.97 13.30
C TYR A 316 -7.18 -5.32 13.34
N ILE A 317 -6.45 -6.40 13.05
CA ILE A 317 -6.92 -7.78 13.07
C ILE A 317 -5.98 -8.56 13.98
N ARG A 318 -6.41 -8.83 15.22
CA ARG A 318 -5.60 -9.46 16.27
C ARG A 318 -5.96 -10.91 16.48
N PRO A 319 -4.97 -11.84 16.51
CA PRO A 319 -5.23 -13.25 16.74
C PRO A 319 -5.78 -13.48 18.14
N VAL A 320 -6.76 -14.37 18.23
CA VAL A 320 -7.36 -14.81 19.49
C VAL A 320 -7.30 -16.35 19.61
N ARG A 321 -7.39 -16.82 20.82
CA ARG A 321 -7.49 -18.25 21.13
C ARG A 321 -8.65 -18.50 22.10
N LYS A 322 -9.25 -19.68 22.02
CA LYS A 322 -10.24 -20.10 22.99
C LYS A 322 -9.58 -20.28 24.36
N VAL A 323 -10.23 -19.76 25.39
CA VAL A 323 -9.83 -20.00 26.76
C VAL A 323 -10.33 -21.42 27.07
N SER A 324 -9.40 -22.35 27.38
CA SER A 324 -9.77 -23.65 27.89
C SER A 324 -10.32 -23.47 29.30
N ASP A 325 -11.48 -24.04 29.57
CA ASP A 325 -12.06 -24.13 30.93
C ASP A 325 -11.11 -24.80 31.91
#